data_21c12a094e1bd6533937352c3355b8d9
#
_entry.id   21c12a094e1bd6533937352c3355b8d9
#
_cell.length_a   1.000
_cell.length_b   1.000
_cell.length_c   1.000
_cell.angle_alpha   90.00
_cell.angle_beta   90.00
_cell.angle_gamma   90.00
#
_symmetry.space_group_name_H-M   'P 1'
#
loop_
_entity.id
_entity.type
_entity.pdbx_description
1 polymer ?
#
loop_
_entity_poly.entity_id
_entity_poly.type
_entity_poly.pdbx_seq_one_letter_code
_entity_poly.pdbx_strand_id
1 'polypeptide(L)'
;MKKLLLLIHIVFLTINTQAQEISDTSFGKGLINFVAKDSTFSVKFAPRFQVRSMSSWDHNGAIYESPEHNFIVRRARLKFDGFAYSPKLKYKIELGLSNRDISGANDFNRNTPRYILDAVIMWKFAKSWEFWAGQTKLPGNVERVVSSGNLQLIDRSLLNSRFNIDRDLGIQLRHTSNLGGNFLMREKFAISQGEGRNVTEGN
;
A
#
# COMPACT_ATOMS: atom_id res chain seq x y z
N MET A 1 2.32 31.93 -40.90
CA MET A 1 2.76 30.80 -40.07
C MET A 1 3.61 31.22 -38.87
N LYS A 2 4.65 32.05 -38.99
CA LYS A 2 5.48 32.48 -37.82
C LYS A 2 4.72 33.21 -36.72
N LYS A 3 3.71 34.07 -37.07
CA LYS A 3 2.89 34.78 -36.09
C LYS A 3 1.90 33.87 -35.35
N LEU A 4 1.44 32.79 -35.98
CA LEU A 4 0.56 31.79 -35.35
C LEU A 4 1.34 30.94 -34.34
N LEU A 5 2.56 30.56 -34.66
CA LEU A 5 3.46 29.84 -33.75
C LEU A 5 3.83 30.68 -32.50
N LEU A 6 4.02 31.99 -32.67
CA LEU A 6 4.28 32.89 -31.55
C LEU A 6 3.06 33.02 -30.61
N LEU A 7 1.85 33.05 -31.18
CA LEU A 7 0.60 33.11 -30.40
C LEU A 7 0.39 31.83 -29.60
N ILE A 8 0.68 30.66 -30.17
CA ILE A 8 0.61 29.37 -29.46
C ILE A 8 1.62 29.31 -28.32
N HIS A 9 2.84 29.84 -28.50
CA HIS A 9 3.82 29.90 -27.40
C HIS A 9 3.40 30.84 -26.26
N ILE A 10 2.77 31.98 -26.57
CA ILE A 10 2.28 32.92 -25.56
C ILE A 10 1.11 32.32 -24.76
N VAL A 11 0.21 31.57 -25.42
CA VAL A 11 -0.90 30.89 -24.74
C VAL A 11 -0.39 29.78 -23.80
N PHE A 12 0.67 29.07 -24.16
CA PHE A 12 1.30 28.10 -23.25
C PHE A 12 2.02 28.72 -22.04
N LEU A 13 2.51 29.95 -22.16
CA LEU A 13 3.16 30.67 -21.05
C LEU A 13 2.18 31.29 -20.06
N THR A 14 0.89 31.40 -20.40
CA THR A 14 -0.15 31.95 -19.50
C THR A 14 -0.92 30.86 -18.72
N ILE A 15 -0.60 29.58 -18.91
CA ILE A 15 -1.10 28.55 -18.00
C ILE A 15 -0.37 28.79 -16.67
N ASN A 16 -1.03 29.49 -15.77
CA ASN A 16 -0.60 29.57 -14.38
C ASN A 16 -0.58 28.14 -13.83
N THR A 17 0.56 27.47 -13.93
CA THR A 17 0.83 26.29 -13.12
C THR A 17 0.86 26.80 -11.68
N GLN A 18 -0.25 26.69 -10.99
CA GLN A 18 -0.27 26.82 -9.54
C GLN A 18 0.74 25.80 -9.05
N ALA A 19 1.89 26.26 -8.62
CA ALA A 19 2.89 25.39 -8.01
C ALA A 19 2.20 24.66 -6.87
N GLN A 20 2.22 23.36 -6.96
CA GLN A 20 1.64 22.50 -5.94
C GLN A 20 2.36 22.80 -4.63
N GLU A 21 1.62 23.23 -3.64
CA GLU A 21 2.18 23.54 -2.33
C GLU A 21 2.68 22.21 -1.72
N ILE A 22 3.99 22.01 -1.81
CA ILE A 22 4.66 20.88 -1.16
C ILE A 22 4.67 21.23 0.32
N SER A 23 3.82 20.60 1.09
CA SER A 23 3.85 20.79 2.54
C SER A 23 5.16 20.21 3.09
N ASP A 24 5.80 20.92 4.01
CA ASP A 24 6.94 20.45 4.78
C ASP A 24 6.53 19.22 5.60
N THR A 25 6.56 18.06 4.98
CA THR A 25 6.24 16.81 5.65
C THR A 25 7.50 16.25 6.27
N SER A 26 7.45 15.99 7.57
CA SER A 26 8.51 15.27 8.23
C SER A 26 8.74 13.92 7.58
N PHE A 27 10.00 13.48 7.51
CA PHE A 27 10.41 12.18 6.97
C PHE A 27 9.52 11.06 7.50
N GLY A 28 8.98 10.23 6.61
CA GLY A 28 8.09 9.12 6.96
C GLY A 28 6.59 9.40 6.84
N LYS A 29 6.16 10.65 6.68
CA LYS A 29 4.74 11.02 6.49
C LYS A 29 4.28 11.08 5.03
N GLY A 30 5.14 10.79 4.09
CA GLY A 30 4.94 10.89 2.65
C GLY A 30 5.78 12.02 2.05
N LEU A 31 6.16 11.86 0.77
CA LEU A 31 6.98 12.85 0.06
C LEU A 31 6.13 13.99 -0.49
N ILE A 32 4.90 13.69 -0.88
CA ILE A 32 3.95 14.66 -1.41
C ILE A 32 2.64 14.48 -0.64
N ASN A 33 2.14 15.59 -0.13
CA ASN A 33 0.85 15.62 0.53
C ASN A 33 0.10 16.85 0.01
N PHE A 34 -0.96 16.62 -0.74
CA PHE A 34 -1.79 17.64 -1.32
C PHE A 34 -3.21 17.54 -0.76
N VAL A 35 -3.78 18.68 -0.39
CA VAL A 35 -5.18 18.80 -0.02
C VAL A 35 -5.78 19.93 -0.85
N ALA A 36 -6.89 19.68 -1.53
CA ALA A 36 -7.59 20.68 -2.30
C ALA A 36 -8.08 21.84 -1.38
N LYS A 37 -8.08 23.06 -1.88
CA LYS A 37 -8.47 24.25 -1.08
C LYS A 37 -9.87 24.15 -0.49
N ASP A 38 -10.78 23.51 -1.19
CA ASP A 38 -12.17 23.26 -0.76
C ASP A 38 -12.32 22.02 0.14
N SER A 39 -11.21 21.35 0.47
CA SER A 39 -11.18 20.13 1.28
C SER A 39 -12.03 18.97 0.73
N THR A 40 -12.29 18.95 -0.58
CA THR A 40 -13.04 17.87 -1.24
C THR A 40 -12.17 16.69 -1.65
N PHE A 41 -10.85 16.89 -1.74
CA PHE A 41 -9.92 15.87 -2.19
C PHE A 41 -8.57 16.01 -1.50
N SER A 42 -7.95 14.88 -1.20
CA SER A 42 -6.54 14.84 -0.80
C SER A 42 -5.81 13.67 -1.43
N VAL A 43 -4.53 13.84 -1.68
CA VAL A 43 -3.63 12.75 -2.06
C VAL A 43 -2.33 12.87 -1.26
N LYS A 44 -1.89 11.72 -0.75
CA LYS A 44 -0.59 11.54 -0.16
C LYS A 44 0.15 10.46 -0.94
N PHE A 45 1.28 10.83 -1.50
CA PHE A 45 2.18 9.92 -2.19
C PHE A 45 3.35 9.53 -1.28
N ALA A 46 3.54 8.24 -1.06
CA ALA A 46 4.56 7.70 -0.17
C ALA A 46 5.27 6.50 -0.81
N PRO A 47 6.25 6.72 -1.70
CA PRO A 47 7.05 5.64 -2.26
C PRO A 47 7.96 5.05 -1.18
N ARG A 48 8.31 3.78 -1.35
CA ARG A 48 9.23 3.08 -0.47
C ARG A 48 10.10 2.10 -1.22
N PHE A 49 11.40 2.21 -0.99
CA PHE A 49 12.39 1.27 -1.48
C PHE A 49 13.09 0.59 -0.31
N GLN A 50 13.40 -0.69 -0.48
CA GLN A 50 14.20 -1.45 0.45
C GLN A 50 15.10 -2.40 -0.34
N VAL A 51 16.38 -2.22 -0.19
CA VAL A 51 17.42 -3.13 -0.69
C VAL A 51 17.85 -4.03 0.46
N ARG A 52 18.12 -5.29 0.15
CA ARG A 52 18.69 -6.24 1.10
C ARG A 52 19.95 -6.85 0.51
N SER A 53 21.03 -6.79 1.27
CA SER A 53 22.22 -7.61 1.09
C SER A 53 22.15 -8.79 2.05
N MET A 54 22.51 -9.95 1.60
CA MET A 54 22.56 -11.17 2.39
C MET A 54 23.81 -11.97 2.03
N SER A 55 24.47 -12.46 3.06
CA SER A 55 25.57 -13.41 2.94
C SER A 55 25.21 -14.64 3.75
N SER A 56 25.37 -15.80 3.19
CA SER A 56 25.15 -17.08 3.85
C SER A 56 26.39 -17.96 3.73
N TRP A 57 26.69 -18.69 4.77
CA TRP A 57 27.75 -19.70 4.83
C TRP A 57 27.12 -21.01 5.25
N ASP A 58 27.26 -22.00 4.43
CA ASP A 58 26.87 -23.36 4.79
C ASP A 58 28.01 -24.02 5.56
N HIS A 59 27.66 -24.86 6.54
CA HIS A 59 28.60 -25.60 7.37
C HIS A 59 28.22 -27.09 7.38
N ASN A 60 29.11 -27.93 6.93
CA ASN A 60 28.88 -29.38 6.84
C ASN A 60 29.33 -30.17 8.07
N GLY A 61 29.62 -29.49 9.19
CA GLY A 61 30.11 -30.09 10.42
C GLY A 61 31.64 -30.06 10.58
N ALA A 62 32.38 -29.85 9.50
CA ALA A 62 33.84 -29.84 9.48
C ALA A 62 34.42 -28.51 8.98
N ILE A 63 33.89 -28.01 7.89
CA ILE A 63 34.37 -26.79 7.23
C ILE A 63 33.21 -25.88 6.85
N TYR A 64 33.48 -24.59 6.76
CA TYR A 64 32.60 -23.61 6.13
C TYR A 64 32.82 -23.62 4.63
N GLU A 65 31.74 -23.66 3.88
CA GLU A 65 31.77 -23.50 2.43
C GLU A 65 31.99 -22.02 2.07
N SER A 66 32.28 -21.77 0.78
CA SER A 66 32.41 -20.42 0.28
C SER A 66 31.12 -19.64 0.49
N PRO A 67 31.18 -18.39 0.93
CA PRO A 67 29.99 -17.59 1.17
C PRO A 67 29.22 -17.29 -0.11
N GLU A 68 27.92 -17.42 -0.05
CA GLU A 68 27.02 -16.88 -1.07
C GLU A 68 26.60 -15.47 -0.72
N HIS A 69 26.71 -14.55 -1.68
CA HIS A 69 26.29 -13.16 -1.52
C HIS A 69 25.20 -12.82 -2.50
N ASN A 70 24.12 -12.20 -2.04
CA ASN A 70 23.13 -11.65 -2.94
C ASN A 70 22.67 -10.25 -2.53
N PHE A 71 22.31 -9.46 -3.55
CA PHE A 71 21.69 -8.16 -3.43
C PHE A 71 20.34 -8.19 -4.13
N ILE A 72 19.29 -7.80 -3.44
CA ILE A 72 17.95 -7.77 -4.02
C ILE A 72 17.22 -6.49 -3.68
N VAL A 73 16.37 -6.02 -4.60
CA VAL A 73 15.33 -5.05 -4.29
C VAL A 73 14.22 -5.79 -3.53
N ARG A 74 14.29 -5.74 -2.21
CA ARG A 74 13.37 -6.48 -1.34
C ARG A 74 11.95 -5.95 -1.40
N ARG A 75 11.80 -4.63 -1.51
CA ARG A 75 10.53 -3.93 -1.72
C ARG A 75 10.75 -2.68 -2.55
N ALA A 76 9.89 -2.51 -3.53
CA ALA A 76 9.73 -1.27 -4.27
C ALA A 76 8.23 -1.02 -4.36
N ARG A 77 7.72 0.03 -3.71
CA ARG A 77 6.29 0.24 -3.56
C ARG A 77 5.92 1.69 -3.77
N LEU A 78 4.82 1.90 -4.48
CA LEU A 78 4.19 3.19 -4.65
C LEU A 78 2.86 3.16 -3.90
N LYS A 79 2.68 4.08 -2.97
CA LYS A 79 1.47 4.19 -2.16
C LYS A 79 0.84 5.55 -2.36
N PHE A 80 -0.44 5.54 -2.64
CA PHE A 80 -1.31 6.71 -2.70
C PHE A 80 -2.44 6.51 -1.71
N ASP A 81 -2.63 7.42 -0.79
CA ASP A 81 -3.75 7.43 0.13
C ASP A 81 -4.29 8.85 0.31
N GLY A 82 -5.57 8.96 0.62
CA GLY A 82 -6.22 10.24 0.79
C GLY A 82 -7.72 10.09 1.01
N PHE A 83 -8.44 11.17 0.74
CA PHE A 83 -9.90 11.17 0.75
C PHE A 83 -10.45 11.84 -0.52
N ALA A 84 -11.71 11.52 -0.85
CA ALA A 84 -12.46 12.10 -1.96
C ALA A 84 -13.85 12.51 -1.47
N TYR A 85 -14.36 13.66 -1.96
CA TYR A 85 -15.61 14.31 -1.59
C TYR A 85 -15.67 14.80 -0.13
N SER A 86 -15.20 14.01 0.82
CA SER A 86 -15.11 14.38 2.22
C SER A 86 -14.08 13.51 2.96
N PRO A 87 -13.55 13.95 4.09
CA PRO A 87 -12.64 13.15 4.92
C PRO A 87 -13.24 11.82 5.44
N LYS A 88 -14.55 11.63 5.29
CA LYS A 88 -15.23 10.38 5.64
C LYS A 88 -15.05 9.29 4.59
N LEU A 89 -14.82 9.66 3.32
CA LEU A 89 -14.59 8.72 2.22
C LEU A 89 -13.12 8.72 1.85
N LYS A 90 -12.38 7.75 2.35
CA LYS A 90 -10.94 7.58 2.12
C LYS A 90 -10.69 6.52 1.05
N TYR A 91 -9.54 6.63 0.42
CA TYR A 91 -9.05 5.61 -0.50
C TYR A 91 -7.58 5.28 -0.21
N LYS A 92 -7.18 4.10 -0.62
CA LYS A 92 -5.78 3.69 -0.61
C LYS A 92 -5.50 2.82 -1.83
N ILE A 93 -4.42 3.16 -2.54
CA ILE A 93 -3.84 2.36 -3.62
C ILE A 93 -2.38 2.12 -3.26
N GLU A 94 -1.94 0.87 -3.25
CA GLU A 94 -0.53 0.50 -3.06
C GLU A 94 -0.12 -0.49 -4.14
N LEU A 95 0.89 -0.13 -4.92
CA LEU A 95 1.46 -0.96 -5.97
C LEU A 95 2.78 -1.55 -5.49
N GLY A 96 3.02 -2.81 -5.78
CA GLY A 96 4.28 -3.50 -5.54
C GLY A 96 5.01 -3.75 -6.85
N LEU A 97 6.26 -3.33 -6.95
CA LEU A 97 7.07 -3.38 -8.16
C LEU A 97 8.31 -4.27 -8.03
N SER A 98 8.61 -4.80 -6.84
CA SER A 98 9.70 -5.76 -6.66
C SER A 98 9.27 -7.16 -7.12
N ASN A 99 10.21 -7.96 -7.57
CA ASN A 99 9.94 -9.34 -8.02
C ASN A 99 9.11 -10.14 -7.00
N ARG A 100 9.35 -9.93 -5.72
CA ARG A 100 8.62 -10.63 -4.66
C ARG A 100 7.19 -10.11 -4.45
N ASP A 101 6.94 -8.83 -4.77
CA ASP A 101 5.59 -8.25 -4.68
C ASP A 101 4.73 -8.58 -5.91
N ILE A 102 5.33 -8.71 -7.10
CA ILE A 102 4.63 -8.95 -8.37
C ILE A 102 4.53 -10.43 -8.76
N SER A 103 5.17 -11.33 -8.03
CA SER A 103 5.14 -12.77 -8.31
C SER A 103 3.75 -13.39 -8.22
N GLY A 104 3.58 -14.56 -8.79
CA GLY A 104 2.38 -15.37 -8.65
C GLY A 104 1.37 -15.18 -9.78
N ALA A 105 1.86 -15.02 -11.03
CA ALA A 105 1.02 -15.22 -12.21
C ALA A 105 0.47 -16.66 -12.24
N ASN A 106 -0.82 -16.80 -12.48
CA ASN A 106 -1.55 -18.06 -12.60
C ASN A 106 -2.82 -17.86 -13.43
N ASP A 107 -3.58 -18.93 -13.66
CA ASP A 107 -4.78 -18.88 -14.49
C ASP A 107 -5.87 -17.97 -13.87
N PHE A 108 -6.02 -17.95 -12.55
CA PHE A 108 -7.01 -17.10 -11.85
C PHE A 108 -6.76 -15.60 -12.02
N ASN A 109 -5.57 -15.18 -12.37
CA ASN A 109 -5.26 -13.79 -12.67
C ASN A 109 -4.89 -13.56 -14.13
N ARG A 110 -5.33 -14.46 -15.04
CA ARG A 110 -5.05 -14.43 -16.47
C ARG A 110 -3.57 -14.33 -16.80
N ASN A 111 -2.76 -15.02 -16.02
CA ASN A 111 -1.30 -15.04 -16.14
C ASN A 111 -0.65 -13.65 -16.09
N THR A 112 -1.31 -12.67 -15.44
CA THR A 112 -0.75 -11.34 -15.24
C THR A 112 -0.05 -11.22 -13.88
N PRO A 113 1.03 -10.44 -13.77
CA PRO A 113 1.68 -10.21 -12.48
C PRO A 113 0.78 -9.49 -11.48
N ARG A 114 0.98 -9.79 -10.18
CA ARG A 114 0.15 -9.27 -9.08
C ARG A 114 0.65 -7.92 -8.57
N TYR A 115 0.52 -6.86 -9.34
CA TYR A 115 1.02 -5.51 -8.99
C TYR A 115 0.29 -4.87 -7.82
N ILE A 116 -1.04 -5.03 -7.77
CA ILE A 116 -1.86 -4.34 -6.80
C ILE A 116 -1.71 -5.02 -5.44
N LEU A 117 -1.20 -4.29 -4.48
CA LEU A 117 -1.19 -4.72 -3.08
C LEU A 117 -2.50 -4.30 -2.40
N ASP A 118 -2.81 -3.02 -2.42
CA ASP A 118 -4.07 -2.51 -1.88
C ASP A 118 -4.77 -1.65 -2.96
N ALA A 119 -6.07 -1.82 -3.08
CA ALA A 119 -6.99 -0.97 -3.83
C ALA A 119 -8.32 -0.99 -3.07
N VAL A 120 -8.52 -0.04 -2.18
CA VAL A 120 -9.63 -0.07 -1.21
C VAL A 120 -10.22 1.31 -0.99
N ILE A 121 -11.53 1.36 -0.92
CA ILE A 121 -12.33 2.51 -0.48
C ILE A 121 -12.77 2.25 0.95
N MET A 122 -12.69 3.28 1.78
CA MET A 122 -12.96 3.23 3.21
C MET A 122 -13.95 4.33 3.56
N TRP A 123 -15.17 3.96 3.89
CA TRP A 123 -16.24 4.90 4.20
C TRP A 123 -16.59 4.88 5.67
N LYS A 124 -16.34 6.02 6.35
CA LYS A 124 -16.76 6.24 7.72
C LYS A 124 -18.19 6.76 7.75
N PHE A 125 -19.16 5.85 7.74
CA PHE A 125 -20.58 6.20 7.67
C PHE A 125 -21.18 6.60 9.04
N ALA A 126 -20.54 6.22 10.14
CA ALA A 126 -20.93 6.64 11.48
C ALA A 126 -19.69 6.96 12.35
N LYS A 127 -19.89 7.54 13.54
CA LYS A 127 -18.79 7.98 14.42
C LYS A 127 -17.80 6.84 14.74
N SER A 128 -18.30 5.64 14.97
CA SER A 128 -17.51 4.47 15.38
C SER A 128 -17.41 3.40 14.31
N TRP A 129 -18.07 3.55 13.16
CA TRP A 129 -18.20 2.52 12.15
C TRP A 129 -17.58 2.94 10.83
N GLU A 130 -16.85 2.01 10.24
CA GLU A 130 -16.28 2.14 8.91
C GLU A 130 -16.62 0.93 8.05
N PHE A 131 -16.99 1.17 6.80
CA PHE A 131 -17.17 0.17 5.77
C PHE A 131 -16.02 0.26 4.77
N TRP A 132 -15.39 -0.86 4.50
CA TRP A 132 -14.28 -0.95 3.55
C TRP A 132 -14.66 -1.90 2.42
N ALA A 133 -14.38 -1.51 1.18
CA ALA A 133 -14.64 -2.33 0.00
C ALA A 133 -13.42 -2.28 -0.93
N GLY A 134 -12.98 -3.44 -1.41
CA GLY A 134 -11.85 -3.59 -2.29
C GLY A 134 -10.79 -4.56 -1.78
N GLN A 135 -9.65 -4.55 -2.43
CA GLN A 135 -8.52 -5.42 -2.09
C GLN A 135 -7.64 -4.78 -1.02
N THR A 136 -7.50 -5.42 0.11
CA THR A 136 -6.62 -4.97 1.19
C THR A 136 -6.31 -6.10 2.17
N LYS A 137 -5.49 -5.83 3.18
CA LYS A 137 -5.18 -6.80 4.23
C LYS A 137 -6.42 -7.20 5.01
N LEU A 138 -6.62 -8.50 5.16
CA LEU A 138 -7.66 -9.05 6.03
C LEU A 138 -7.27 -8.92 7.52
N PRO A 139 -8.25 -8.82 8.42
CA PRO A 139 -8.03 -8.63 9.85
C PRO A 139 -7.70 -9.95 10.58
N GLY A 140 -6.83 -10.77 10.02
CA GLY A 140 -6.46 -12.06 10.59
C GLY A 140 -5.26 -11.96 11.54
N ASN A 141 -4.07 -12.10 11.01
CA ASN A 141 -2.83 -12.13 11.78
C ASN A 141 -2.33 -10.70 12.10
N VAL A 142 -2.12 -10.41 13.38
CA VAL A 142 -1.67 -9.09 13.86
C VAL A 142 -0.33 -8.69 13.23
N GLU A 143 0.64 -9.60 13.18
CA GLU A 143 1.95 -9.33 12.57
C GLU A 143 1.81 -8.96 11.08
N ARG A 144 0.84 -9.56 10.38
CA ARG A 144 0.58 -9.23 8.97
C ARG A 144 -0.06 -7.86 8.79
N VAL A 145 -0.93 -7.46 9.71
CA VAL A 145 -1.59 -6.15 9.69
C VAL A 145 -0.59 -5.02 9.90
N VAL A 146 0.45 -5.23 10.71
CA VAL A 146 1.54 -4.25 10.89
C VAL A 146 2.17 -3.91 9.53
N SER A 147 2.40 -2.62 9.29
CA SER A 147 3.09 -2.18 8.07
C SER A 147 4.50 -2.75 8.01
N SER A 148 4.89 -3.22 6.82
CA SER A 148 6.27 -3.69 6.63
C SER A 148 7.33 -2.57 6.72
N GLY A 149 6.92 -1.30 6.82
CA GLY A 149 7.82 -0.19 7.16
C GLY A 149 8.06 -0.02 8.65
N ASN A 150 7.24 -0.68 9.49
CA ASN A 150 7.29 -0.58 10.96
C ASN A 150 7.74 -1.90 11.59
N LEU A 151 8.30 -2.82 10.81
CA LEU A 151 8.87 -4.04 11.32
C LEU A 151 10.21 -3.74 12.00
N GLN A 152 10.49 -4.42 13.09
CA GLN A 152 11.81 -4.36 13.77
C GLN A 152 12.89 -5.07 12.94
N LEU A 153 12.52 -6.14 12.25
CA LEU A 153 13.38 -6.90 11.35
C LEU A 153 12.99 -6.68 9.90
N ILE A 154 13.88 -7.01 8.98
CA ILE A 154 13.66 -6.86 7.52
C ILE A 154 12.44 -7.66 7.07
N ASP A 155 12.28 -8.85 7.58
CA ASP A 155 11.19 -9.76 7.26
C ASP A 155 10.37 -10.13 8.50
N ARG A 156 9.17 -10.66 8.28
CA ARG A 156 8.30 -11.21 9.32
C ARG A 156 8.79 -12.58 9.74
N SER A 157 8.24 -13.08 10.85
CA SER A 157 8.56 -14.41 11.36
C SER A 157 8.28 -15.52 10.33
N LEU A 158 8.94 -16.65 10.47
CA LEU A 158 8.68 -17.85 9.66
C LEU A 158 7.24 -18.35 9.85
N LEU A 159 6.70 -18.20 11.06
CA LEU A 159 5.31 -18.54 11.35
C LEU A 159 4.35 -17.69 10.49
N ASN A 160 4.60 -16.38 10.40
CA ASN A 160 3.81 -15.49 9.55
C ASN A 160 3.93 -15.83 8.05
N SER A 161 5.04 -16.39 7.59
CA SER A 161 5.20 -16.78 6.19
C SER A 161 4.37 -18.02 5.85
N ARG A 162 4.11 -18.90 6.82
CA ARG A 162 3.38 -20.16 6.64
C ARG A 162 1.89 -20.05 6.91
N PHE A 163 1.51 -19.30 7.96
CA PHE A 163 0.15 -19.23 8.49
C PHE A 163 -0.36 -17.79 8.47
N ASN A 164 -0.30 -17.13 7.33
CA ASN A 164 -0.83 -15.79 7.22
C ASN A 164 -2.06 -15.72 6.33
N ILE A 165 -3.00 -14.87 6.75
CA ILE A 165 -4.05 -14.36 5.89
C ILE A 165 -3.55 -13.02 5.35
N ASP A 166 -3.25 -12.97 4.05
CA ASP A 166 -2.71 -11.75 3.42
C ASP A 166 -3.84 -10.83 2.97
N ARG A 167 -3.67 -10.23 1.84
CA ARG A 167 -4.62 -9.35 1.17
C ARG A 167 -5.56 -10.17 0.30
N ASP A 168 -6.81 -9.74 0.28
CA ASP A 168 -7.82 -10.31 -0.58
C ASP A 168 -8.83 -9.25 -1.00
N LEU A 169 -9.59 -9.55 -2.03
CA LEU A 169 -10.71 -8.73 -2.49
C LEU A 169 -11.94 -9.06 -1.67
N GLY A 170 -12.63 -8.04 -1.17
CA GLY A 170 -13.83 -8.23 -0.36
C GLY A 170 -14.31 -6.98 0.33
N ILE A 171 -15.10 -7.17 1.34
CA ILE A 171 -15.67 -6.13 2.18
C ILE A 171 -15.28 -6.33 3.64
N GLN A 172 -15.15 -5.24 4.38
CA GLN A 172 -14.90 -5.28 5.82
C GLN A 172 -15.79 -4.28 6.53
N LEU A 173 -16.36 -4.70 7.65
CA LEU A 173 -17.04 -3.82 8.58
C LEU A 173 -16.16 -3.67 9.82
N ARG A 174 -15.89 -2.44 10.20
CA ARG A 174 -15.01 -2.11 11.32
C ARG A 174 -15.72 -1.24 12.32
N HIS A 175 -15.60 -1.60 13.58
CA HIS A 175 -16.14 -0.86 14.70
C HIS A 175 -15.04 -0.51 15.69
N THR A 176 -15.15 0.66 16.29
CA THR A 176 -14.22 1.10 17.34
C THR A 176 -15.03 1.71 18.48
N SER A 177 -14.93 1.13 19.65
CA SER A 177 -15.61 1.62 20.87
C SER A 177 -14.59 1.93 21.96
N ASN A 178 -14.86 2.99 22.70
CA ASN A 178 -14.15 3.32 23.91
C ASN A 178 -15.03 2.89 25.09
N LEU A 179 -14.60 1.88 25.83
CA LEU A 179 -15.34 1.29 26.95
C LEU A 179 -15.03 1.98 28.28
N GLY A 180 -14.32 3.10 28.25
CA GLY A 180 -13.96 3.90 29.42
C GLY A 180 -12.48 3.79 29.81
N GLY A 181 -11.96 4.83 30.45
CA GLY A 181 -10.53 4.92 30.76
C GLY A 181 -9.66 4.81 29.52
N ASN A 182 -8.65 3.95 29.57
CA ASN A 182 -7.72 3.69 28.47
C ASN A 182 -8.10 2.43 27.65
N PHE A 183 -9.29 1.87 27.85
CA PHE A 183 -9.71 0.65 27.18
C PHE A 183 -10.41 0.94 25.86
N LEU A 184 -9.70 0.63 24.75
CA LEU A 184 -10.18 0.78 23.38
C LEU A 184 -10.41 -0.60 22.76
N MET A 185 -11.66 -0.89 22.38
CA MET A 185 -12.03 -2.11 21.67
C MET A 185 -12.16 -1.84 20.17
N ARG A 186 -11.61 -2.74 19.35
CA ARG A 186 -11.67 -2.69 17.89
C ARG A 186 -12.12 -4.02 17.32
N GLU A 187 -13.29 -4.03 16.75
CA GLU A 187 -13.91 -5.19 16.11
C GLU A 187 -13.80 -5.05 14.59
N LYS A 188 -13.52 -6.16 13.92
CA LYS A 188 -13.38 -6.19 12.46
C LYS A 188 -13.95 -7.47 11.92
N PHE A 189 -14.92 -7.35 11.04
CA PHE A 189 -15.51 -8.44 10.28
C PHE A 189 -15.11 -8.30 8.83
N ALA A 190 -14.79 -9.40 8.17
CA ALA A 190 -14.43 -9.41 6.76
C ALA A 190 -15.06 -10.59 6.06
N ILE A 191 -15.54 -10.33 4.84
CA ILE A 191 -15.95 -11.35 3.87
C ILE A 191 -15.12 -11.10 2.63
N SER A 192 -14.42 -12.11 2.16
CA SER A 192 -13.52 -12.01 1.02
C SER A 192 -13.63 -13.21 0.10
N GLN A 193 -13.12 -13.07 -1.10
CA GLN A 193 -13.17 -14.08 -2.15
C GLN A 193 -12.42 -15.37 -1.78
N GLY A 194 -11.32 -15.27 -1.03
CA GLY A 194 -10.52 -16.43 -0.62
C GLY A 194 -9.32 -16.73 -1.52
N GLU A 195 -9.31 -16.24 -2.74
CA GLU A 195 -8.29 -16.54 -3.76
C GLU A 195 -7.02 -15.66 -3.67
N GLY A 196 -7.07 -14.64 -2.82
CA GLY A 196 -5.95 -13.72 -2.64
C GLY A 196 -5.97 -12.54 -3.60
N ARG A 197 -4.77 -12.02 -3.94
CA ARG A 197 -4.63 -10.76 -4.67
C ARG A 197 -4.81 -10.91 -6.17
N ASN A 198 -5.42 -9.86 -6.79
CA ASN A 198 -5.46 -9.64 -8.23
C ASN A 198 -6.13 -10.78 -9.00
N VAL A 199 -7.10 -11.43 -8.40
CA VAL A 199 -7.86 -12.48 -9.05
C VAL A 199 -8.90 -11.85 -9.96
N THR A 200 -9.02 -12.34 -11.17
CA THR A 200 -9.96 -11.86 -12.20
C THR A 200 -11.15 -12.79 -12.39
N GLU A 201 -11.00 -14.05 -11.98
CA GLU A 201 -12.03 -15.08 -12.08
C GLU A 201 -12.12 -15.78 -10.72
N GLY A 202 -13.29 -15.71 -10.10
CA GLY A 202 -13.58 -16.47 -8.88
C GLY A 202 -14.14 -17.84 -9.22
N ASN A 203 -13.94 -18.81 -8.33
CA ASN A 203 -14.63 -20.10 -8.39
C ASN A 203 -16.05 -19.99 -7.89
#